data_0e5cd667c6bfba4717440e32ee8df88f
#
_entry.id   0e5cd667c6bfba4717440e32ee8df88f
#
_cell.length_a   1.000
_cell.length_b   1.000
_cell.length_c   1.000
_cell.angle_alpha   90.00
_cell.angle_beta   90.00
_cell.angle_gamma   90.00
#
_symmetry.space_group_name_H-M   'P 1'
#
loop_
_entity.id
_entity.type
_entity.pdbx_description
1 polymer ?
#
loop_
_entity_poly.entity_id
_entity_poly.type
_entity_poly.pdbx_seq_one_letter_code
_entity_poly.pdbx_strand_id
1 'polypeptide(L)'
;MIVKRPDLSFFKKIFFYDLIKGLLLTFSYQRPSENYTEQYPKERAKVAERFRGAPRLNNDPVTGETLCIACNLCALACPEHCIEVGWERDPAGKKALTTYTFDLSRCMFCGLCEDACPTPCLELTQEFELSLYGRRDMKLDRQQLEAGVQPLIYTK
;
A
#
# COMPACT_ATOMS: atom_id res chain seq x y z
N MET A 1 -34.10 -21.90 -0.19
CA MET A 1 -34.46 -21.85 1.25
C MET A 1 -35.57 -20.80 1.40
N ILE A 2 -36.83 -21.20 1.68
CA ILE A 2 -37.94 -20.26 1.83
C ILE A 2 -37.96 -19.83 3.29
N VAL A 3 -37.60 -18.57 3.57
CA VAL A 3 -37.65 -18.02 4.92
C VAL A 3 -39.10 -17.74 5.28
N LYS A 4 -39.68 -18.51 6.22
CA LYS A 4 -40.99 -18.22 6.80
C LYS A 4 -40.94 -16.92 7.59
N ARG A 5 -41.69 -15.91 7.15
CA ARG A 5 -41.85 -14.65 7.92
C ARG A 5 -42.76 -14.89 9.12
N PRO A 6 -42.42 -14.44 10.32
CA PRO A 6 -43.29 -14.56 11.47
C PRO A 6 -44.58 -13.74 11.26
N ASP A 7 -45.73 -14.28 11.64
CA ASP A 7 -47.00 -13.57 11.60
C ASP A 7 -46.99 -12.43 12.63
N LEU A 8 -47.12 -11.22 12.15
CA LEU A 8 -47.18 -10.02 12.99
C LEU A 8 -48.55 -9.90 13.63
N SER A 9 -48.60 -9.67 14.96
CA SER A 9 -49.83 -9.35 15.68
C SER A 9 -50.50 -8.11 15.09
N PHE A 10 -51.85 -8.07 15.09
CA PHE A 10 -52.67 -6.97 14.55
C PHE A 10 -52.20 -5.57 15.04
N PHE A 11 -51.89 -5.44 16.33
CA PHE A 11 -51.38 -4.19 16.90
C PHE A 11 -50.01 -3.79 16.33
N LYS A 12 -49.13 -4.74 16.08
CA LYS A 12 -47.80 -4.44 15.47
C LYS A 12 -47.93 -3.97 14.02
N LYS A 13 -48.99 -4.45 13.31
CA LYS A 13 -49.25 -4.01 11.94
C LYS A 13 -49.82 -2.57 11.90
N ILE A 14 -50.66 -2.19 12.87
CA ILE A 14 -51.28 -0.85 12.90
C ILE A 14 -50.28 0.22 13.38
N PHE A 15 -49.51 -0.06 14.42
CA PHE A 15 -48.61 0.93 15.01
C PHE A 15 -47.23 0.99 14.37
N PHE A 16 -46.98 0.22 13.31
CA PHE A 16 -45.68 0.19 12.61
C PHE A 16 -44.46 0.09 13.56
N TYR A 17 -44.61 -0.64 14.64
CA TYR A 17 -43.61 -0.74 15.71
C TYR A 17 -42.20 -1.06 15.20
N ASP A 18 -42.09 -1.99 14.24
CA ASP A 18 -40.81 -2.39 13.68
C ASP A 18 -40.20 -1.30 12.79
N LEU A 19 -41.06 -0.49 12.14
CA LEU A 19 -40.62 0.68 11.37
C LEU A 19 -40.04 1.77 12.30
N ILE A 20 -40.74 2.09 13.39
CA ILE A 20 -40.28 3.08 14.39
C ILE A 20 -38.97 2.61 15.01
N LYS A 21 -38.87 1.33 15.37
CA LYS A 21 -37.63 0.75 15.91
C LYS A 21 -36.46 0.85 14.91
N GLY A 22 -36.71 0.56 13.65
CA GLY A 22 -35.73 0.72 12.59
C GLY A 22 -35.27 2.17 12.39
N LEU A 23 -36.22 3.12 12.41
CA LEU A 23 -35.91 4.55 12.32
C LEU A 23 -35.11 5.05 13.53
N LEU A 24 -35.43 4.62 14.73
CA LEU A 24 -34.68 4.97 15.93
C LEU A 24 -33.24 4.41 15.89
N LEU A 25 -33.07 3.19 15.36
CA LEU A 25 -31.76 2.59 15.18
C LEU A 25 -30.92 3.39 14.17
N THR A 26 -31.46 3.70 12.98
CA THR A 26 -30.75 4.50 11.98
C THR A 26 -30.48 5.93 12.45
N PHE A 27 -31.38 6.51 13.24
CA PHE A 27 -31.18 7.81 13.87
C PHE A 27 -30.03 7.81 14.89
N SER A 28 -29.82 6.70 15.61
CA SER A 28 -28.68 6.58 16.53
C SER A 28 -27.33 6.67 15.82
N TYR A 29 -27.24 6.16 14.58
CA TYR A 29 -26.01 6.23 13.75
C TYR A 29 -25.67 7.62 13.23
N GLN A 30 -26.55 8.62 13.41
CA GLN A 30 -26.22 10.02 13.09
C GLN A 30 -25.27 10.64 14.14
N ARG A 31 -25.05 9.99 15.26
CA ARG A 31 -24.10 10.48 16.27
C ARG A 31 -22.68 10.38 15.73
N PRO A 32 -21.87 11.47 15.79
CA PRO A 32 -20.49 11.48 15.26
C PRO A 32 -19.59 10.41 15.88
N SER A 33 -19.85 10.02 17.14
CA SER A 33 -19.06 9.00 17.85
C SER A 33 -19.21 7.57 17.31
N GLU A 34 -20.26 7.31 16.54
CA GLU A 34 -20.55 6.00 15.94
C GLU A 34 -20.16 5.91 14.47
N ASN A 35 -19.67 7.03 13.88
CA ASN A 35 -19.22 7.04 12.51
C ASN A 35 -17.87 6.33 12.37
N TYR A 36 -17.85 5.30 11.51
CA TYR A 36 -16.64 4.55 11.18
C TYR A 36 -15.87 5.17 9.99
N THR A 37 -16.34 6.30 9.48
CA THR A 37 -15.76 6.95 8.30
C THR A 37 -14.50 7.70 8.69
N GLU A 38 -13.37 7.34 8.10
CA GLU A 38 -12.14 8.11 8.18
C GLU A 38 -12.23 9.33 7.27
N GLN A 39 -11.89 10.50 7.78
CA GLN A 39 -11.99 11.78 7.08
C GLN A 39 -10.75 12.04 6.21
N TYR A 40 -10.46 11.11 5.28
CA TYR A 40 -9.37 11.33 4.32
C TYR A 40 -9.69 12.55 3.41
N PRO A 41 -8.75 13.49 3.17
CA PRO A 41 -7.32 13.47 3.54
C PRO A 41 -6.99 14.10 4.90
N LYS A 42 -7.97 14.56 5.68
CA LYS A 42 -7.72 15.21 7.00
C LYS A 42 -7.15 14.22 8.01
N GLU A 43 -7.61 12.97 7.93
CA GLU A 43 -7.13 11.86 8.75
C GLU A 43 -6.60 10.79 7.80
N ARG A 44 -5.34 10.42 8.00
CA ARG A 44 -4.71 9.36 7.21
C ARG A 44 -5.12 8.00 7.77
N ALA A 45 -5.56 7.11 6.90
CA ALA A 45 -5.88 5.72 7.26
C ALA A 45 -4.68 5.02 7.92
N LYS A 46 -4.94 4.31 9.02
CA LYS A 46 -3.93 3.48 9.67
C LYS A 46 -3.79 2.18 8.90
N VAL A 47 -2.67 2.01 8.23
CA VAL A 47 -2.36 0.77 7.51
C VAL A 47 -1.81 -0.29 8.46
N ALA A 48 -1.96 -1.57 8.09
CA ALA A 48 -1.42 -2.68 8.86
C ALA A 48 0.12 -2.64 8.89
N GLU A 49 0.73 -3.21 9.92
CA GLU A 49 2.19 -3.26 10.09
C GLU A 49 2.90 -3.89 8.88
N ARG A 50 2.31 -4.95 8.31
CA ARG A 50 2.83 -5.65 7.12
C ARG A 50 2.15 -5.20 5.84
N PHE A 51 1.78 -3.93 5.75
CA PHE A 51 1.23 -3.37 4.53
C PHE A 51 2.30 -3.30 3.44
N ARG A 52 1.92 -3.69 2.22
CA ARG A 52 2.80 -3.68 1.05
C ARG A 52 2.48 -2.46 0.19
N GLY A 53 3.15 -1.35 0.48
CA GLY A 53 3.00 -0.11 -0.27
C GLY A 53 4.18 0.17 -1.20
N ALA A 54 4.60 1.44 -1.27
CA ALA A 54 5.67 1.88 -2.15
C ALA A 54 6.97 1.12 -1.93
N PRO A 55 7.65 0.64 -2.99
CA PRO A 55 8.97 0.04 -2.87
C PRO A 55 10.01 1.11 -2.49
N ARG A 56 10.97 0.72 -1.68
CA ARG A 56 12.10 1.54 -1.27
C ARG A 56 13.39 0.74 -1.32
N LEU A 57 14.47 1.40 -1.72
CA LEU A 57 15.82 0.86 -1.60
C LEU A 57 16.49 1.45 -0.35
N ASN A 58 16.85 0.58 0.57
CA ASN A 58 17.54 0.97 1.79
C ASN A 58 19.04 1.08 1.58
N ASN A 59 19.61 2.13 2.12
CA ASN A 59 21.04 2.34 2.20
C ASN A 59 21.53 2.09 3.62
N ASP A 60 22.80 1.80 3.79
CA ASP A 60 23.43 1.69 5.10
C ASP A 60 23.33 3.02 5.85
N PRO A 61 22.73 3.07 7.04
CA PRO A 61 22.56 4.30 7.80
C PRO A 61 23.88 4.93 8.25
N VAL A 62 24.97 4.18 8.28
CA VAL A 62 26.29 4.66 8.74
C VAL A 62 27.14 5.15 7.58
N THR A 63 27.24 4.37 6.50
CA THR A 63 28.09 4.69 5.34
C THR A 63 27.35 5.45 4.25
N GLY A 64 26.00 5.37 4.20
CA GLY A 64 25.17 5.92 3.12
C GLY A 64 25.27 5.12 1.82
N GLU A 65 26.04 4.04 1.80
CA GLU A 65 26.18 3.17 0.63
C GLU A 65 24.96 2.28 0.44
N THR A 66 24.67 1.93 -0.81
CA THR A 66 23.55 1.03 -1.11
C THR A 66 23.81 -0.38 -0.57
N LEU A 67 22.78 -0.96 0.07
CA LEU A 67 22.81 -2.36 0.51
C LEU A 67 22.61 -3.35 -0.65
N CYS A 68 22.32 -2.86 -1.85
CA CYS A 68 22.10 -3.69 -3.01
C CYS A 68 23.41 -4.26 -3.58
N ILE A 69 23.50 -5.58 -3.61
CA ILE A 69 24.63 -6.32 -4.18
C ILE A 69 24.47 -6.62 -5.69
N ALA A 70 23.47 -6.05 -6.34
CA ALA A 70 23.18 -6.22 -7.76
C ALA A 70 23.06 -7.70 -8.20
N CYS A 71 22.46 -8.56 -7.36
CA CYS A 71 22.29 -9.99 -7.64
C CYS A 71 21.19 -10.33 -8.64
N ASN A 72 20.28 -9.39 -8.96
CA ASN A 72 19.16 -9.51 -9.89
C ASN A 72 18.05 -10.50 -9.46
N LEU A 73 18.07 -11.03 -8.24
CA LEU A 73 17.05 -11.98 -7.77
C LEU A 73 15.66 -11.35 -7.68
N CYS A 74 15.57 -10.07 -7.28
CA CYS A 74 14.30 -9.33 -7.24
C CYS A 74 13.65 -9.21 -8.62
N ALA A 75 14.42 -8.97 -9.68
CA ALA A 75 13.91 -8.90 -11.04
C ALA A 75 13.45 -10.28 -11.56
N LEU A 76 14.17 -11.36 -11.21
CA LEU A 76 13.79 -12.73 -11.57
C LEU A 76 12.55 -13.22 -10.82
N ALA A 77 12.38 -12.80 -9.56
CA ALA A 77 11.21 -13.15 -8.74
C ALA A 77 9.94 -12.35 -9.13
N CYS A 78 10.08 -11.26 -9.88
CA CYS A 78 8.96 -10.42 -10.25
C CYS A 78 8.11 -11.06 -11.37
N PRO A 79 6.84 -11.43 -11.15
CA PRO A 79 6.00 -12.06 -12.16
C PRO A 79 5.66 -11.11 -13.33
N GLU A 80 5.62 -9.80 -13.08
CA GLU A 80 5.29 -8.76 -14.06
C GLU A 80 6.53 -8.09 -14.68
N HIS A 81 7.74 -8.56 -14.35
CA HIS A 81 9.00 -8.01 -14.83
C HIS A 81 9.09 -6.48 -14.71
N CYS A 82 8.70 -5.97 -13.52
CA CYS A 82 8.68 -4.53 -13.23
C CYS A 82 10.05 -3.97 -12.87
N ILE A 83 11.05 -4.82 -12.63
CA ILE A 83 12.34 -4.44 -12.06
C ILE A 83 13.45 -4.70 -13.07
N GLU A 84 14.26 -3.67 -13.33
CA GLU A 84 15.46 -3.75 -14.14
C GLU A 84 16.67 -3.35 -13.30
N VAL A 85 17.69 -4.21 -13.25
CA VAL A 85 18.90 -4.00 -12.44
C VAL A 85 20.11 -3.97 -13.38
N GLY A 86 20.74 -2.81 -13.49
CA GLY A 86 22.02 -2.66 -14.19
C GLY A 86 23.19 -2.67 -13.22
N TRP A 87 24.27 -3.32 -13.60
CA TRP A 87 25.46 -3.42 -12.78
C TRP A 87 26.74 -3.37 -13.61
N GLU A 88 27.80 -2.89 -13.03
CA GLU A 88 29.14 -2.91 -13.60
C GLU A 88 30.11 -3.59 -12.62
N ARG A 89 31.25 -4.01 -13.12
CA ARG A 89 32.30 -4.55 -12.24
C ARG A 89 33.24 -3.44 -11.83
N ASP A 90 33.40 -3.29 -10.53
CA ASP A 90 34.43 -2.44 -9.99
C ASP A 90 35.84 -2.94 -10.33
N PRO A 91 36.87 -2.12 -10.22
CA PRO A 91 38.25 -2.54 -10.38
C PRO A 91 38.66 -3.68 -9.44
N ALA A 92 37.94 -3.85 -8.32
CA ALA A 92 38.09 -4.96 -7.37
C ALA A 92 37.37 -6.25 -7.80
N GLY A 93 36.69 -6.27 -8.96
CA GLY A 93 35.97 -7.42 -9.49
C GLY A 93 34.60 -7.67 -8.86
N LYS A 94 34.14 -6.83 -7.93
CA LYS A 94 32.80 -6.90 -7.34
C LYS A 94 31.77 -6.27 -8.24
N LYS A 95 30.50 -6.77 -8.16
CA LYS A 95 29.38 -6.13 -8.86
C LYS A 95 28.96 -4.87 -8.10
N ALA A 96 28.94 -3.74 -8.79
CA ALA A 96 28.42 -2.48 -8.28
C ALA A 96 27.12 -2.15 -8.99
N LEU A 97 26.12 -1.72 -8.25
CA LEU A 97 24.82 -1.29 -8.78
C LEU A 97 25.01 0.05 -9.51
N THR A 98 24.73 0.08 -10.81
CA THR A 98 24.76 1.31 -11.63
C THR A 98 23.37 1.89 -11.80
N THR A 99 22.42 1.07 -12.25
CA THR A 99 21.05 1.50 -12.51
C THR A 99 20.07 0.55 -11.83
N TYR A 100 18.98 1.10 -11.32
CA TYR A 100 17.85 0.34 -10.79
C TYR A 100 16.58 1.06 -11.21
N THR A 101 15.72 0.38 -11.94
CA THR A 101 14.44 0.93 -12.39
C THR A 101 13.31 0.06 -11.92
N PHE A 102 12.27 0.68 -11.39
CA PHE A 102 11.08 0.00 -10.90
C PHE A 102 9.83 0.59 -11.57
N ASP A 103 9.10 -0.19 -12.36
CA ASP A 103 7.86 0.21 -13.03
C ASP A 103 6.66 -0.09 -12.12
N LEU A 104 6.19 0.92 -11.39
CA LEU A 104 5.00 0.83 -10.53
C LEU A 104 3.70 0.64 -11.31
N SER A 105 3.66 1.00 -12.60
CA SER A 105 2.41 0.96 -13.39
C SER A 105 1.85 -0.45 -13.59
N ARG A 106 2.68 -1.48 -13.40
CA ARG A 106 2.31 -2.90 -13.54
C ARG A 106 2.54 -3.69 -12.26
N CYS A 107 3.06 -3.06 -11.22
CA CYS A 107 3.36 -3.72 -9.97
C CYS A 107 2.08 -4.17 -9.25
N MET A 108 2.05 -5.43 -8.81
CA MET A 108 0.95 -6.02 -8.05
C MET A 108 1.16 -5.92 -6.53
N PHE A 109 2.24 -5.31 -6.07
CA PHE A 109 2.58 -5.22 -4.64
C PHE A 109 2.58 -6.58 -3.92
N CYS A 110 2.99 -7.66 -4.61
CA CYS A 110 2.94 -9.02 -4.08
C CYS A 110 4.01 -9.32 -3.03
N GLY A 111 5.12 -8.54 -2.98
CA GLY A 111 6.21 -8.69 -2.02
C GLY A 111 7.26 -9.74 -2.39
N LEU A 112 7.10 -10.51 -3.48
CA LEU A 112 8.07 -11.55 -3.86
C LEU A 112 9.48 -11.01 -4.11
N CYS A 113 9.60 -9.76 -4.56
CA CYS A 113 10.90 -9.11 -4.78
C CYS A 113 11.62 -8.79 -3.46
N GLU A 114 10.87 -8.44 -2.42
CA GLU A 114 11.37 -8.24 -1.05
C GLU A 114 11.80 -9.57 -0.45
N ASP A 115 10.95 -10.60 -0.53
CA ASP A 115 11.25 -11.95 -0.01
C ASP A 115 12.45 -12.60 -0.72
N ALA A 116 12.67 -12.30 -2.01
CA ALA A 116 13.81 -12.82 -2.78
C ALA A 116 15.12 -12.05 -2.53
N CYS A 117 15.08 -10.90 -1.87
CA CYS A 117 16.26 -10.08 -1.64
C CYS A 117 17.12 -10.69 -0.51
N PRO A 118 18.39 -11.06 -0.77
CA PRO A 118 19.25 -11.65 0.26
C PRO A 118 19.78 -10.63 1.28
N THR A 119 19.57 -9.35 1.01
CA THR A 119 19.95 -8.24 1.89
C THR A 119 18.71 -7.41 2.23
N PRO A 120 18.66 -6.66 3.33
CA PRO A 120 17.54 -5.80 3.67
C PRO A 120 17.51 -4.52 2.82
N CYS A 121 17.87 -4.64 1.54
CA CYS A 121 17.95 -3.50 0.63
C CYS A 121 16.59 -3.09 0.09
N LEU A 122 15.80 -4.05 -0.39
CA LEU A 122 14.49 -3.78 -0.97
C LEU A 122 13.40 -4.08 0.05
N GLU A 123 12.57 -3.08 0.31
CA GLU A 123 11.43 -3.22 1.22
C GLU A 123 10.17 -2.58 0.62
N LEU A 124 9.00 -3.11 0.96
CA LEU A 124 7.71 -2.49 0.66
C LEU A 124 7.25 -1.71 1.88
N THR A 125 7.22 -0.39 1.74
CA THR A 125 6.88 0.53 2.84
C THR A 125 5.38 0.56 3.14
N GLN A 126 4.99 1.34 4.15
CA GLN A 126 3.58 1.59 4.48
C GLN A 126 2.97 2.76 3.68
N GLU A 127 3.73 3.33 2.72
CA GLU A 127 3.26 4.42 1.90
C GLU A 127 2.35 3.91 0.77
N PHE A 128 1.14 4.46 0.71
CA PHE A 128 0.13 4.07 -0.28
C PHE A 128 -0.27 5.19 -1.24
N GLU A 129 0.21 6.41 -1.01
CA GLU A 129 -0.11 7.59 -1.81
C GLU A 129 0.78 7.67 -3.03
N LEU A 130 0.47 6.87 -4.05
CA LEU A 130 1.29 6.65 -5.25
C LEU A 130 0.65 7.22 -6.52
N SER A 131 -0.38 8.04 -6.41
CA SER A 131 -1.06 8.60 -7.57
C SER A 131 -0.21 9.65 -8.28
N LEU A 132 0.00 9.47 -9.59
CA LEU A 132 0.76 10.35 -10.45
C LEU A 132 -0.07 10.72 -11.69
N TYR A 133 0.23 11.86 -12.32
CA TYR A 133 -0.51 12.33 -13.50
C TYR A 133 -0.18 11.55 -14.78
N GLY A 134 1.04 11.04 -14.89
CA GLY A 134 1.50 10.35 -16.07
C GLY A 134 2.05 8.96 -15.80
N ARG A 135 1.78 8.01 -16.70
CA ARG A 135 2.32 6.65 -16.61
C ARG A 135 3.85 6.61 -16.62
N ARG A 136 4.49 7.56 -17.30
CA ARG A 136 5.96 7.65 -17.38
C ARG A 136 6.58 7.94 -16.02
N ASP A 137 5.89 8.71 -15.20
CA ASP A 137 6.34 9.12 -13.87
C ASP A 137 6.27 7.97 -12.86
N MET A 138 5.55 6.88 -13.21
CA MET A 138 5.49 5.65 -12.43
C MET A 138 6.72 4.75 -12.57
N LYS A 139 7.65 5.09 -13.46
CA LYS A 139 8.96 4.45 -13.50
C LYS A 139 9.91 5.16 -12.56
N LEU A 140 10.18 4.52 -11.43
CA LEU A 140 11.06 5.06 -10.41
C LEU A 140 12.51 4.69 -10.69
N ASP A 141 13.37 5.69 -10.65
CA ASP A 141 14.81 5.54 -10.72
C ASP A 141 15.39 5.13 -9.37
N ARG A 142 16.65 4.67 -9.38
CA ARG A 142 17.42 4.36 -8.19
C ARG A 142 17.37 5.47 -7.14
N GLN A 143 17.60 6.72 -7.53
CA GLN A 143 17.61 7.87 -6.61
C GLN A 143 16.24 8.10 -5.96
N GLN A 144 15.16 7.96 -6.73
CA GLN A 144 13.79 8.10 -6.24
C GLN A 144 13.43 6.97 -5.24
N LEU A 145 13.87 5.75 -5.52
CA LEU A 145 13.67 4.60 -4.63
C LEU A 145 14.46 4.74 -3.32
N GLU A 146 15.71 5.24 -3.38
CA GLU A 146 16.54 5.50 -2.19
C GLU A 146 15.97 6.65 -1.34
N ALA A 147 15.46 7.70 -1.99
CA ALA A 147 14.79 8.81 -1.29
C ALA A 147 13.47 8.38 -0.64
N GLY A 148 12.84 7.35 -1.18
CA GLY A 148 11.49 6.90 -0.81
C GLY A 148 10.40 7.88 -1.26
N VAL A 149 9.15 7.40 -1.24
CA VAL A 149 7.99 8.24 -1.51
C VAL A 149 7.78 9.16 -0.31
N GLN A 150 7.78 10.47 -0.55
CA GLN A 150 7.52 11.45 0.49
C GLN A 150 6.03 11.46 0.83
N PRO A 151 5.66 11.30 2.11
CA PRO A 151 4.26 11.37 2.52
C PRO A 151 3.71 12.76 2.19
N LEU A 152 2.51 12.82 1.59
CA LEU A 152 1.83 14.08 1.35
C LEU A 152 1.46 14.73 2.69
N ILE A 153 1.89 15.96 2.90
CA ILE A 153 1.54 16.75 4.07
C ILE A 153 0.22 17.47 3.75
N TYR A 154 -0.86 17.01 4.35
CA TYR A 154 -2.14 17.71 4.25
C TYR A 154 -2.15 18.89 5.24
N THR A 155 -2.14 20.10 4.74
CA THR A 155 -2.38 21.31 5.55
C THR A 155 -3.85 21.37 5.93
N LYS A 156 -4.11 21.50 7.23
CA LYS A 156 -5.46 21.71 7.79
C LYS A 156 -6.05 23.04 7.34
#